data_3e8b4ac2c2ff8cc328c39ae319ca4b5d
#
_entry.id   3e8b4ac2c2ff8cc328c39ae319ca4b5d
#
_cell.length_a   1.000
_cell.length_b   1.000
_cell.length_c   1.000
_cell.angle_alpha   90.00
_cell.angle_beta   90.00
_cell.angle_gamma   90.00
#
_symmetry.space_group_name_H-M   'P 1'
#
loop_
_entity.id
_entity.type
_entity.pdbx_description
1 polymer ?
#
loop_
_entity_poly.entity_id
_entity_poly.type
_entity_poly.pdbx_seq_one_letter_code
_entity_poly.pdbx_strand_id
1 'polypeptide(L)'
;MTHDQVLDMLKYLGMDNGPEDKVKVIFVPCYLDGKDGILNKHYYDIVLGHDLSVYPSYYEPWGYTPLESVAFKVPTVTTDLAGFGLWVNSLKNQHGINDGVEVIHRSDYNYSEVADAIKDTITAFSVGPHALLAAKPFHHSRHLPAFIFIWDL
;
A
#
# COMPACT_ATOMS: atom_id res chain seq x y z
N MET A 1 9.42 -7.15 22.26
CA MET A 1 10.02 -5.88 21.79
C MET A 1 9.38 -4.76 22.57
N THR A 2 10.15 -3.97 23.29
CA THR A 2 9.60 -2.91 24.16
C THR A 2 9.35 -1.57 23.45
N HIS A 3 9.91 -1.37 22.28
CA HIS A 3 9.69 -0.20 21.42
C HIS A 3 9.71 -0.62 19.96
N ASP A 4 8.63 -0.31 19.26
CA ASP A 4 8.48 -0.51 17.82
C ASP A 4 8.18 0.86 17.20
N GLN A 5 9.02 1.30 16.26
CA GLN A 5 8.94 2.65 15.68
C GLN A 5 7.62 2.90 14.95
N VAL A 6 7.06 1.87 14.30
CA VAL A 6 5.78 1.98 13.58
C VAL A 6 4.64 2.15 14.59
N LEU A 7 4.60 1.29 15.61
CA LEU A 7 3.56 1.37 16.65
C LEU A 7 3.64 2.65 17.46
N ASP A 8 4.85 3.14 17.76
CA ASP A 8 5.03 4.40 18.47
C ASP A 8 4.56 5.60 17.63
N MET A 9 4.82 5.57 16.32
CA MET A 9 4.33 6.59 15.40
C MET A 9 2.80 6.56 15.27
N LEU A 10 2.19 5.37 15.15
CA LEU A 10 0.73 5.24 15.10
C LEU A 10 0.06 5.78 16.35
N LYS A 11 0.61 5.50 17.53
CA LYS A 11 0.15 6.08 18.81
C LYS A 11 0.28 7.60 18.83
N TYR A 12 1.44 8.13 18.38
CA TYR A 12 1.66 9.57 18.30
C TYR A 12 0.64 10.26 17.39
N LEU A 13 0.26 9.62 16.30
CA LEU A 13 -0.74 10.12 15.35
C LEU A 13 -2.20 9.91 15.82
N GLY A 14 -2.42 9.24 16.96
CA GLY A 14 -3.75 8.92 17.46
C GLY A 14 -4.48 7.88 16.61
N MET A 15 -3.74 7.01 15.90
CA MET A 15 -4.29 5.93 15.07
C MET A 15 -4.36 4.64 15.91
N ASP A 16 -5.26 4.62 16.88
CA ASP A 16 -5.39 3.54 17.88
C ASP A 16 -6.53 2.56 17.58
N ASN A 17 -7.15 2.67 16.43
CA ASN A 17 -8.29 1.85 16.00
C ASN A 17 -9.55 2.02 16.88
N GLY A 18 -9.72 3.21 17.46
CA GLY A 18 -10.91 3.55 18.25
C GLY A 18 -12.21 3.38 17.46
N PRO A 19 -13.37 3.21 18.11
CA PRO A 19 -14.65 2.95 17.41
C PRO A 19 -15.02 4.03 16.38
N GLU A 20 -14.62 5.27 16.61
CA GLU A 20 -14.94 6.43 15.77
C GLU A 20 -13.92 6.65 14.63
N ASP A 21 -12.81 5.90 14.63
CA ASP A 21 -11.79 6.03 13.59
C ASP A 21 -12.32 5.55 12.24
N LYS A 22 -12.29 6.43 11.25
CA LYS A 22 -12.69 6.11 9.88
C LYS A 22 -11.66 5.25 9.14
N VAL A 23 -10.43 5.21 9.66
CA VAL A 23 -9.34 4.41 9.13
C VAL A 23 -8.88 3.44 10.21
N LYS A 24 -8.75 2.19 9.86
CA LYS A 24 -8.20 1.15 10.75
C LYS A 24 -6.85 0.72 10.24
N VAL A 25 -5.89 0.57 11.13
CA VAL A 25 -4.53 0.14 10.81
C VAL A 25 -4.31 -1.26 11.35
N ILE A 26 -3.86 -2.16 10.51
CA ILE A 26 -3.45 -3.51 10.88
C ILE A 26 -1.95 -3.62 10.60
N PHE A 27 -1.17 -3.70 11.67
CA PHE A 27 0.27 -3.88 11.61
C PHE A 27 0.64 -5.36 11.72
N VAL A 28 1.37 -5.88 10.75
CA VAL A 28 1.73 -7.30 10.64
C VAL A 28 3.24 -7.44 10.52
N PRO A 29 3.99 -7.46 11.65
CA PRO A 29 5.45 -7.55 11.67
C PRO A 29 5.95 -8.99 11.55
N CYS A 30 5.42 -9.77 10.62
CA CYS A 30 5.81 -11.16 10.43
C CYS A 30 5.44 -11.67 9.03
N TYR A 31 6.03 -12.81 8.65
CA TYR A 31 5.67 -13.48 7.41
C TYR A 31 4.23 -14.01 7.46
N LEU A 32 3.49 -13.80 6.37
CA LEU A 32 2.12 -14.25 6.20
C LEU A 32 2.10 -15.70 5.65
N ASP A 33 2.35 -16.64 6.53
CA ASP A 33 2.40 -18.08 6.25
C ASP A 33 1.07 -18.81 6.53
N GLY A 34 0.04 -18.06 6.90
CA GLY A 34 -1.28 -18.58 7.28
C GLY A 34 -1.41 -18.95 8.76
N LYS A 35 -0.38 -18.72 9.58
CA LYS A 35 -0.33 -19.03 11.03
C LYS A 35 0.20 -17.87 11.86
N ASP A 36 0.14 -16.65 11.32
CA ASP A 36 0.68 -15.44 11.91
C ASP A 36 -0.04 -15.00 13.20
N GLY A 37 -1.22 -15.53 13.48
CA GLY A 37 -2.01 -15.18 14.68
C GLY A 37 -2.75 -13.85 14.58
N ILE A 38 -2.64 -13.14 13.46
CA ILE A 38 -3.30 -11.85 13.20
C ILE A 38 -4.39 -12.07 12.12
N LEU A 39 -3.97 -12.40 10.92
CA LEU A 39 -4.84 -12.62 9.77
C LEU A 39 -5.06 -14.10 9.48
N ASN A 40 -4.09 -14.95 9.78
CA ASN A 40 -4.07 -16.38 9.49
C ASN A 40 -4.41 -16.70 8.03
N LYS A 41 -3.87 -15.90 7.13
CA LYS A 41 -4.00 -16.02 5.67
C LYS A 41 -2.62 -16.00 5.02
N HIS A 42 -2.49 -16.72 3.92
CA HIS A 42 -1.28 -16.62 3.12
C HIS A 42 -1.19 -15.26 2.42
N TYR A 43 0.04 -14.80 2.18
CA TYR A 43 0.34 -13.52 1.56
C TYR A 43 -0.51 -13.23 0.31
N TYR A 44 -0.59 -14.16 -0.62
CA TYR A 44 -1.33 -13.98 -1.86
C TYR A 44 -2.85 -13.85 -1.66
N ASP A 45 -3.41 -14.52 -0.65
CA ASP A 45 -4.83 -14.37 -0.31
C ASP A 45 -5.14 -12.96 0.19
N ILE A 46 -4.15 -12.35 0.88
CA ILE A 46 -4.29 -11.00 1.42
C ILE A 46 -4.09 -9.96 0.31
N VAL A 47 -3.06 -10.12 -0.53
CA VAL A 47 -2.82 -9.21 -1.66
C VAL A 47 -4.04 -9.12 -2.57
N LEU A 48 -4.68 -10.24 -2.89
CA LEU A 48 -5.91 -10.27 -3.70
C LEU A 48 -7.09 -9.49 -3.09
N GLY A 49 -7.06 -9.27 -1.79
CA GLY A 49 -8.09 -8.51 -1.07
C GLY A 49 -7.84 -7.00 -1.00
N HIS A 50 -6.70 -6.52 -1.49
CA HIS A 50 -6.36 -5.09 -1.47
C HIS A 50 -6.93 -4.36 -2.69
N ASP A 51 -7.36 -3.12 -2.45
CA ASP A 51 -7.75 -2.20 -3.51
C ASP A 51 -6.56 -1.44 -4.09
N LEU A 52 -5.51 -1.23 -3.28
CA LEU A 52 -4.28 -0.53 -3.62
C LEU A 52 -3.13 -1.06 -2.76
N SER A 53 -1.98 -1.26 -3.37
CA SER A 53 -0.72 -1.59 -2.68
C SER A 53 0.27 -0.45 -2.78
N VAL A 54 0.98 -0.15 -1.68
CA VAL A 54 1.99 0.92 -1.63
C VAL A 54 3.29 0.37 -1.09
N TYR A 55 4.34 0.43 -1.91
CA TYR A 55 5.70 -0.04 -1.62
C TYR A 55 6.68 1.12 -1.72
N PRO A 56 6.83 1.93 -0.67
CA PRO A 56 7.67 3.12 -0.69
C PRO A 56 9.15 2.75 -0.51
N SER A 57 9.66 1.85 -1.35
CA SER A 57 11.01 1.30 -1.25
C SER A 57 12.07 2.41 -1.26
N TYR A 58 13.01 2.33 -0.31
CA TYR A 58 14.20 3.18 -0.30
C TYR A 58 15.30 2.59 -1.18
N TYR A 59 15.48 1.29 -1.11
CA TYR A 59 16.35 0.53 -2.01
C TYR A 59 15.86 -0.92 -2.10
N GLU A 60 15.64 -1.38 -3.31
CA GLU A 60 15.32 -2.77 -3.57
C GLU A 60 15.90 -3.19 -4.94
N PRO A 61 16.73 -4.25 -5.01
CA PRO A 61 17.36 -4.66 -6.27
C PRO A 61 16.38 -4.90 -7.40
N TRP A 62 15.22 -5.52 -7.11
CA TRP A 62 14.16 -5.69 -8.10
C TRP A 62 12.81 -5.18 -7.60
N GLY A 63 12.24 -5.74 -6.56
CA GLY A 63 10.88 -5.46 -6.09
C GLY A 63 9.87 -6.48 -6.59
N TYR A 64 9.92 -7.68 -6.01
CA TYR A 64 8.95 -8.72 -6.36
C TYR A 64 7.54 -8.39 -5.86
N THR A 65 7.42 -7.79 -4.68
CA THR A 65 6.13 -7.46 -4.08
C THR A 65 5.28 -6.51 -4.93
N PRO A 66 5.79 -5.39 -5.46
CA PRO A 66 5.01 -4.57 -6.39
C PRO A 66 4.69 -5.30 -7.71
N LEU A 67 5.62 -6.11 -8.24
CA LEU A 67 5.38 -6.92 -9.43
C LEU A 67 4.24 -7.93 -9.20
N GLU A 68 4.23 -8.62 -8.07
CA GLU A 68 3.21 -9.60 -7.70
C GLU A 68 1.84 -8.93 -7.54
N SER A 69 1.77 -7.77 -6.88
CA SER A 69 0.53 -7.01 -6.76
C SER A 69 -0.06 -6.67 -8.13
N VAL A 70 0.75 -6.18 -9.05
CA VAL A 70 0.34 -5.89 -10.42
C VAL A 70 -0.12 -7.16 -11.16
N ALA A 71 0.59 -8.27 -10.98
CA ALA A 71 0.20 -9.56 -11.56
C ALA A 71 -1.18 -10.02 -11.08
N PHE A 72 -1.55 -9.70 -9.85
CA PHE A 72 -2.89 -9.92 -9.28
C PHE A 72 -3.89 -8.82 -9.62
N LYS A 73 -3.52 -7.85 -10.47
CA LYS A 73 -4.37 -6.71 -10.87
C LYS A 73 -4.71 -5.77 -9.71
N VAL A 74 -3.88 -5.71 -8.69
CA VAL A 74 -3.95 -4.72 -7.62
C VAL A 74 -3.13 -3.51 -8.06
N PRO A 75 -3.74 -2.33 -8.22
CA PRO A 75 -3.02 -1.10 -8.51
C PRO A 75 -1.92 -0.85 -7.47
N THR A 76 -0.77 -0.40 -7.93
CA THR A 76 0.44 -0.42 -7.12
C THR A 76 1.21 0.89 -7.22
N VAL A 77 1.63 1.41 -6.07
CA VAL A 77 2.58 2.51 -5.95
C VAL A 77 3.94 1.95 -5.57
N THR A 78 4.99 2.33 -6.29
CA THR A 78 6.38 1.98 -5.99
C THR A 78 7.29 3.17 -6.21
N THR A 79 8.60 2.99 -6.05
CA THR A 79 9.59 4.05 -6.28
C THR A 79 10.58 3.65 -7.37
N ASP A 80 11.29 4.62 -7.93
CA ASP A 80 12.38 4.39 -8.88
C ASP A 80 13.70 3.96 -8.21
N LEU A 81 13.71 3.75 -6.88
CA LEU A 81 14.79 3.07 -6.17
C LEU A 81 14.61 1.54 -6.12
N ALA A 82 13.49 1.03 -6.63
CA ALA A 82 13.26 -0.38 -6.88
C ALA A 82 13.51 -0.69 -8.37
N GLY A 83 14.16 -1.81 -8.68
CA GLY A 83 14.42 -2.23 -10.06
C GLY A 83 13.14 -2.37 -10.89
N PHE A 84 12.05 -2.86 -10.29
CA PHE A 84 10.74 -2.92 -10.93
C PHE A 84 10.24 -1.53 -11.34
N GLY A 85 10.35 -0.53 -10.45
CA GLY A 85 9.98 0.85 -10.76
C GLY A 85 10.82 1.44 -11.90
N LEU A 86 12.14 1.21 -11.89
CA LEU A 86 13.01 1.60 -13.00
C LEU A 86 12.62 0.92 -14.32
N TRP A 87 12.26 -0.36 -14.26
CA TRP A 87 11.79 -1.08 -15.45
C TRP A 87 10.48 -0.48 -15.98
N VAL A 88 9.50 -0.20 -15.12
CA VAL A 88 8.24 0.46 -15.49
C VAL A 88 8.52 1.81 -16.16
N ASN A 89 9.40 2.64 -15.59
CA ASN A 89 9.81 3.92 -16.16
C ASN A 89 10.50 3.78 -17.54
N SER A 90 11.11 2.63 -17.82
CA SER A 90 11.72 2.35 -19.12
C SER A 90 10.73 2.02 -20.23
N LEU A 91 9.49 1.70 -19.88
CA LEU A 91 8.44 1.43 -20.86
C LEU A 91 8.07 2.73 -21.57
N LYS A 92 7.90 2.65 -22.90
CA LYS A 92 7.63 3.84 -23.74
C LYS A 92 6.24 4.44 -23.56
N ASN A 93 5.35 3.74 -22.88
CA ASN A 93 3.97 4.20 -22.64
C ASN A 93 3.96 5.06 -21.38
N GLN A 94 3.07 6.06 -21.36
CA GLN A 94 2.75 6.73 -20.11
C GLN A 94 2.15 5.69 -19.15
N HIS A 95 2.55 5.78 -17.90
CA HIS A 95 2.03 4.93 -16.84
C HIS A 95 1.69 5.82 -15.65
N GLY A 96 0.78 5.35 -14.86
CA GLY A 96 0.28 6.03 -13.66
C GLY A 96 -0.68 5.12 -12.93
N ILE A 97 -1.23 5.57 -11.82
CA ILE A 97 -2.13 4.73 -11.01
C ILE A 97 -3.36 4.24 -11.79
N ASN A 98 -3.82 5.00 -12.78
CA ASN A 98 -4.93 4.61 -13.65
C ASN A 98 -4.58 3.48 -14.62
N ASP A 99 -3.28 3.30 -14.91
CA ASP A 99 -2.75 2.21 -15.74
C ASP A 99 -2.27 1.03 -14.88
N GLY A 100 -2.44 1.13 -13.56
CA GLY A 100 -2.17 0.09 -12.59
C GLY A 100 -0.84 0.24 -11.84
N VAL A 101 0.06 1.14 -12.24
CA VAL A 101 1.33 1.38 -11.54
C VAL A 101 1.66 2.86 -11.51
N GLU A 102 1.91 3.39 -10.33
CA GLU A 102 2.51 4.69 -10.11
C GLU A 102 3.94 4.52 -9.61
N VAL A 103 4.89 5.19 -10.27
CA VAL A 103 6.31 5.18 -9.88
C VAL A 103 6.70 6.56 -9.37
N ILE A 104 6.97 6.66 -8.09
CA ILE A 104 7.36 7.91 -7.45
C ILE A 104 8.88 8.05 -7.49
N HIS A 105 9.35 9.20 -7.93
CA HIS A 105 10.78 9.52 -7.86
C HIS A 105 11.21 9.68 -6.40
N ARG A 106 12.22 8.92 -5.97
CA ARG A 106 12.79 8.97 -4.63
C ARG A 106 14.29 9.16 -4.66
N SER A 107 14.77 9.99 -3.74
CA SER A 107 16.19 10.23 -3.51
C SER A 107 16.47 10.38 -2.00
N ASP A 108 17.71 10.55 -1.62
CA ASP A 108 18.11 10.79 -0.21
C ASP A 108 17.59 12.13 0.34
N TYR A 109 17.14 13.04 -0.53
CA TYR A 109 16.86 14.43 -0.18
C TYR A 109 15.40 14.86 -0.36
N ASN A 110 14.52 14.01 -0.90
CA ASN A 110 13.15 14.37 -1.23
C ASN A 110 12.09 13.62 -0.42
N TYR A 111 12.37 13.35 0.85
CA TYR A 111 11.49 12.54 1.70
C TYR A 111 10.07 13.11 1.83
N SER A 112 9.94 14.43 2.02
CA SER A 112 8.64 15.10 2.14
C SER A 112 7.86 15.07 0.83
N GLU A 113 8.52 15.29 -0.30
CA GLU A 113 7.90 15.23 -1.62
C GLU A 113 7.39 13.83 -1.95
N VAL A 114 8.13 12.79 -1.54
CA VAL A 114 7.70 11.39 -1.69
C VAL A 114 6.46 11.12 -0.84
N ALA A 115 6.42 11.57 0.41
CA ALA A 115 5.27 11.42 1.27
C ALA A 115 4.02 12.12 0.71
N ASP A 116 4.17 13.34 0.20
CA ASP A 116 3.10 14.08 -0.45
C ASP A 116 2.64 13.41 -1.74
N ALA A 117 3.56 12.92 -2.57
CA ALA A 117 3.22 12.18 -3.80
C ALA A 117 2.43 10.91 -3.50
N ILE A 118 2.82 10.14 -2.47
CA ILE A 118 2.07 8.96 -2.02
C ILE A 118 0.65 9.37 -1.58
N LYS A 119 0.54 10.39 -0.73
CA LYS A 119 -0.76 10.91 -0.25
C LYS A 119 -1.65 11.34 -1.42
N ASP A 120 -1.10 12.09 -2.38
CA ASP A 120 -1.84 12.59 -3.53
C ASP A 120 -2.31 11.45 -4.44
N THR A 121 -1.47 10.43 -4.64
CA THR A 121 -1.83 9.22 -5.39
C THR A 121 -2.95 8.43 -4.70
N ILE A 122 -2.87 8.21 -3.38
CA ILE A 122 -3.93 7.54 -2.61
C ILE A 122 -5.22 8.34 -2.68
N THR A 123 -5.14 9.67 -2.58
CA THR A 123 -6.30 10.55 -2.67
C THR A 123 -6.94 10.47 -4.06
N ALA A 124 -6.14 10.59 -5.12
CA ALA A 124 -6.62 10.48 -6.49
C ALA A 124 -7.26 9.10 -6.78
N PHE A 125 -6.65 8.03 -6.28
CA PHE A 125 -7.19 6.67 -6.38
C PHE A 125 -8.54 6.55 -5.68
N SER A 126 -8.69 7.08 -4.47
CA SER A 126 -9.90 6.96 -3.65
C SER A 126 -11.11 7.73 -4.21
N VAL A 127 -10.90 8.73 -5.06
CA VAL A 127 -11.98 9.49 -5.73
C VAL A 127 -12.14 9.16 -7.21
N GLY A 128 -11.24 8.35 -7.77
CA GLY A 128 -11.20 8.00 -9.19
C GLY A 128 -12.16 6.84 -9.56
N PRO A 129 -12.21 6.50 -10.86
CA PRO A 129 -13.06 5.41 -11.38
C PRO A 129 -12.80 4.05 -10.72
N HIS A 130 -11.58 3.82 -10.23
CA HIS A 130 -11.19 2.59 -9.56
C HIS A 130 -11.88 2.41 -8.20
N ALA A 131 -12.14 3.49 -7.47
CA ALA A 131 -12.91 3.45 -6.22
C ALA A 131 -14.33 2.93 -6.45
N LEU A 132 -14.92 3.17 -7.62
CA LEU A 132 -16.24 2.65 -8.01
C LEU A 132 -16.20 1.16 -8.41
N LEU A 133 -15.07 0.66 -8.90
CA LEU A 133 -14.88 -0.74 -9.26
C LEU A 133 -14.52 -1.59 -8.03
N ALA A 134 -13.68 -1.09 -7.15
CA ALA A 134 -13.34 -1.69 -5.87
C ALA A 134 -14.56 -1.82 -4.95
N ALA A 135 -15.49 -0.87 -5.02
CA ALA A 135 -16.71 -0.87 -4.23
C ALA A 135 -17.75 -1.95 -4.62
N LYS A 136 -17.53 -2.79 -5.63
CA LYS A 136 -18.63 -3.58 -6.23
C LYS A 136 -18.97 -4.94 -5.65
N PRO A 137 -18.18 -5.72 -4.88
CA PRO A 137 -18.77 -6.91 -4.27
C PRO A 137 -18.95 -6.88 -2.76
N PHE A 138 -18.38 -5.94 -2.02
CA PHE A 138 -18.42 -5.99 -0.54
C PHE A 138 -19.18 -4.82 0.14
N HIS A 139 -19.60 -3.80 -0.59
CA HIS A 139 -20.26 -2.64 0.01
C HIS A 139 -21.79 -2.75 0.04
N HIS A 140 -22.29 -3.45 1.05
CA HIS A 140 -23.70 -3.29 1.48
C HIS A 140 -23.85 -2.29 2.66
N SER A 141 -22.79 -1.64 3.10
CA SER A 141 -22.90 -0.58 4.11
C SER A 141 -21.93 0.57 3.82
N ARG A 142 -22.50 1.76 3.62
CA ARG A 142 -21.80 3.04 3.38
C ARG A 142 -20.95 3.55 4.57
N HIS A 143 -20.61 2.70 5.55
CA HIS A 143 -19.96 3.07 6.80
C HIS A 143 -18.84 2.12 7.23
N LEU A 144 -18.30 1.28 6.36
CA LEU A 144 -17.12 0.50 6.73
C LEU A 144 -15.89 1.42 6.75
N PRO A 145 -15.06 1.33 7.80
CA PRO A 145 -13.81 2.06 7.86
C PRO A 145 -12.86 1.61 6.75
N ALA A 146 -12.01 2.51 6.27
CA ALA A 146 -10.88 2.13 5.43
C ALA A 146 -9.88 1.32 6.27
N PHE A 147 -9.28 0.29 5.68
CA PHE A 147 -8.25 -0.51 6.33
C PHE A 147 -6.90 -0.23 5.68
N ILE A 148 -5.90 0.05 6.51
CA ILE A 148 -4.50 0.16 6.11
C ILE A 148 -3.77 -1.04 6.71
N PHE A 149 -3.15 -1.84 5.85
CA PHE A 149 -2.25 -2.90 6.25
C PHE A 149 -0.82 -2.39 6.17
N ILE A 150 -0.10 -2.45 7.27
CA ILE A 150 1.33 -2.15 7.33
C ILE A 150 2.04 -3.48 7.56
N TRP A 151 2.87 -3.86 6.60
CA TRP A 151 3.67 -5.06 6.66
C TRP A 151 5.14 -4.67 6.68
N ASP A 152 5.83 -5.09 7.74
CA ASP A 152 7.25 -4.90 7.96
C ASP A 152 7.94 -6.27 7.90
N LEU A 153 8.92 -6.39 7.02
CA LEU A 153 9.71 -7.60 6.80
C LEU A 153 11.09 -7.49 7.43
#